data_353599f5c1d535bfc6c65106e58667a2
#
_entry.id   353599f5c1d535bfc6c65106e58667a2
#
_cell.length_a   1.000
_cell.length_b   1.000
_cell.length_c   1.000
_cell.angle_alpha   90.00
_cell.angle_beta   90.00
_cell.angle_gamma   90.00
#
_symmetry.space_group_name_H-M   'P 1'
#
loop_
_entity.id
_entity.type
_entity.pdbx_description
1 polymer ?
#
loop_
_entity_poly.entity_id
_entity_poly.type
_entity_poly.pdbx_seq_one_letter_code
_entity_poly.pdbx_strand_id
1 'polypeptide(L)'
;MENFYELHDLTFSIKKETVFKSMNCYEDSPVYEDVVDAYEEIYEDMLALVEPVGIFGFGILPKSVETKKYKAGTPIIYMVTSIGDGIKKCSTKAFQEGDYVKGMLCDAMADDALFSMEDQVVEKLKEICAEHQVGVAARLEAPHDISMESQKEAWEHLELKKRFGIDISTGYMFDPVKTSCQVFILTEDTSTFNAHHDCRKCPNVNCKLRNIPDTEVIVHKGNEVKTILVKGTESLLDALIRENYYVSAVCGGKGRCGKCRIRVLSGETLITDEDKAVFTKEELAAGWRLSCRVYPYEELEIFFEQNDESQFEILSS
;
A
#
# COMPACT_ATOMS: atom_id res chain seq x y z
N MET A 1 8.10 2.04 -34.33
CA MET A 1 8.46 2.34 -32.93
C MET A 1 8.12 1.10 -32.13
N GLU A 2 9.03 0.62 -31.33
CA GLU A 2 8.74 -0.47 -30.39
C GLU A 2 7.69 0.00 -29.41
N ASN A 3 6.56 -0.70 -29.36
CA ASN A 3 5.48 -0.40 -28.42
C ASN A 3 5.55 -1.31 -27.18
N PHE A 4 6.65 -2.06 -27.04
CA PHE A 4 6.81 -3.11 -26.07
C PHE A 4 8.28 -3.20 -25.61
N TYR A 5 8.50 -3.28 -24.29
CA TYR A 5 9.82 -3.32 -23.68
C TYR A 5 9.88 -4.42 -22.62
N GLU A 6 11.02 -5.09 -22.52
CA GLU A 6 11.31 -6.15 -21.56
C GLU A 6 12.58 -5.81 -20.79
N LEU A 7 12.57 -6.04 -19.47
CA LEU A 7 13.72 -5.90 -18.58
C LEU A 7 13.99 -7.24 -17.93
N HIS A 8 15.18 -7.78 -18.15
CA HIS A 8 15.63 -9.05 -17.56
C HIS A 8 16.78 -8.86 -16.56
N ASP A 9 17.45 -7.70 -16.58
CA ASP A 9 18.60 -7.38 -15.75
C ASP A 9 18.21 -6.58 -14.49
N LEU A 10 17.04 -6.88 -13.91
CA LEU A 10 16.58 -6.24 -12.68
C LEU A 10 17.34 -6.80 -11.48
N THR A 11 17.87 -5.92 -10.65
CA THR A 11 18.43 -6.28 -9.36
C THR A 11 17.34 -6.17 -8.28
N PHE A 12 17.39 -7.04 -7.30
CA PHE A 12 16.45 -7.06 -6.18
C PHE A 12 17.20 -7.24 -4.86
N SER A 13 16.49 -6.97 -3.77
CA SER A 13 17.00 -7.23 -2.42
C SER A 13 15.88 -7.81 -1.55
N ILE A 14 16.28 -8.59 -0.55
CA ILE A 14 15.37 -9.09 0.49
C ILE A 14 15.94 -8.60 1.82
N LYS A 15 15.22 -7.67 2.48
CA LYS A 15 15.67 -7.01 3.71
C LYS A 15 14.97 -7.61 4.92
N LYS A 16 15.75 -8.16 5.85
CA LYS A 16 15.25 -8.79 7.09
C LYS A 16 14.25 -7.88 7.82
N GLU A 17 14.57 -6.59 7.96
CA GLU A 17 13.73 -5.63 8.67
C GLU A 17 12.35 -5.47 8.01
N THR A 18 12.30 -5.40 6.67
CA THR A 18 11.04 -5.27 5.91
C THR A 18 10.21 -6.54 6.01
N VAL A 19 10.85 -7.70 5.84
CA VAL A 19 10.23 -9.02 5.95
C VAL A 19 9.62 -9.21 7.34
N PHE A 20 10.38 -8.97 8.41
CA PHE A 20 9.92 -9.15 9.78
C PHE A 20 8.80 -8.18 10.15
N LYS A 21 8.91 -6.91 9.74
CA LYS A 21 7.84 -5.92 9.88
C LYS A 21 6.55 -6.39 9.20
N SER A 22 6.65 -6.95 7.99
CA SER A 22 5.48 -7.45 7.26
C SER A 22 4.81 -8.65 7.94
N MET A 23 5.56 -9.43 8.72
CA MET A 23 5.07 -10.55 9.52
C MET A 23 4.60 -10.13 10.92
N ASN A 24 4.73 -8.85 11.31
CA ASN A 24 4.56 -8.35 12.68
C ASN A 24 5.46 -9.09 13.69
N CYS A 25 6.68 -9.44 13.28
CA CYS A 25 7.67 -10.08 14.12
C CYS A 25 8.73 -9.05 14.53
N TYR A 26 8.77 -8.70 15.80
CA TYR A 26 9.66 -7.71 16.37
C TYR A 26 10.54 -8.35 17.44
N GLU A 27 11.60 -7.68 17.88
CA GLU A 27 12.56 -8.20 18.86
C GLU A 27 11.95 -8.65 20.19
N ASP A 28 10.80 -8.08 20.56
CA ASP A 28 10.03 -8.46 21.76
C ASP A 28 9.03 -9.62 21.51
N SER A 29 8.94 -10.11 20.29
CA SER A 29 8.06 -11.24 19.94
C SER A 29 8.61 -12.55 20.53
N PRO A 30 7.78 -13.39 21.17
CA PRO A 30 8.23 -14.65 21.79
C PRO A 30 8.91 -15.63 20.83
N VAL A 31 8.65 -15.50 19.53
CA VAL A 31 9.15 -16.37 18.45
C VAL A 31 10.24 -15.71 17.61
N TYR A 32 10.77 -14.55 18.04
CA TYR A 32 11.69 -13.77 17.22
C TYR A 32 12.93 -14.56 16.80
N GLU A 33 13.60 -15.23 17.74
CA GLU A 33 14.80 -16.01 17.48
C GLU A 33 14.52 -17.19 16.53
N ASP A 34 13.39 -17.89 16.69
CA ASP A 34 13.00 -18.99 15.80
C ASP A 34 12.77 -18.47 14.36
N VAL A 35 12.20 -17.27 14.21
CA VAL A 35 12.00 -16.64 12.90
C VAL A 35 13.32 -16.15 12.30
N VAL A 36 14.26 -15.66 13.13
CA VAL A 36 15.62 -15.31 12.70
C VAL A 36 16.34 -16.53 12.14
N ASP A 37 16.37 -17.63 12.87
CA ASP A 37 17.03 -18.86 12.46
C ASP A 37 16.44 -19.40 11.15
N ALA A 38 15.10 -19.42 11.06
CA ALA A 38 14.42 -19.87 9.85
C ALA A 38 14.68 -18.94 8.64
N TYR A 39 14.76 -17.62 8.85
CA TYR A 39 15.11 -16.66 7.79
C TYR A 39 16.54 -16.91 7.26
N GLU A 40 17.50 -17.08 8.16
CA GLU A 40 18.89 -17.29 7.79
C GLU A 40 19.09 -18.64 7.07
N GLU A 41 18.36 -19.68 7.48
CA GLU A 41 18.38 -21.00 6.81
C GLU A 41 17.94 -20.92 5.35
N ILE A 42 16.91 -20.12 5.03
CA ILE A 42 16.32 -20.13 3.69
C ILE A 42 16.80 -18.98 2.79
N TYR A 43 17.56 -18.01 3.32
CA TYR A 43 17.85 -16.75 2.62
C TYR A 43 18.50 -16.95 1.24
N GLU A 44 19.56 -17.73 1.17
CA GLU A 44 20.29 -17.99 -0.08
C GLU A 44 19.43 -18.78 -1.09
N ASP A 45 18.64 -19.73 -0.61
CA ASP A 45 17.72 -20.49 -1.46
C ASP A 45 16.66 -19.56 -2.06
N MET A 46 16.16 -18.60 -1.27
CA MET A 46 15.17 -17.63 -1.72
C MET A 46 15.73 -16.68 -2.78
N LEU A 47 16.98 -16.22 -2.64
CA LEU A 47 17.64 -15.40 -3.66
C LEU A 47 17.76 -16.16 -4.99
N ALA A 48 18.06 -17.46 -4.94
CA ALA A 48 18.22 -18.29 -6.14
C ALA A 48 16.88 -18.60 -6.86
N LEU A 49 15.73 -18.42 -6.18
CA LEU A 49 14.40 -18.71 -6.73
C LEU A 49 13.75 -17.51 -7.42
N VAL A 50 14.32 -16.32 -7.32
CA VAL A 50 13.80 -15.11 -7.96
C VAL A 50 14.22 -15.05 -9.43
N GLU A 51 13.22 -14.98 -10.31
CA GLU A 51 13.40 -14.78 -11.75
C GLU A 51 12.73 -13.46 -12.16
N PRO A 52 13.44 -12.32 -12.01
CA PRO A 52 12.83 -11.01 -12.17
C PRO A 52 12.60 -10.66 -13.64
N VAL A 53 11.42 -10.10 -13.93
CA VAL A 53 11.12 -9.52 -15.25
C VAL A 53 10.25 -8.29 -15.10
N GLY A 54 10.57 -7.24 -15.88
CA GLY A 54 9.74 -6.05 -16.05
C GLY A 54 9.26 -5.96 -17.50
N ILE A 55 7.98 -5.66 -17.69
CA ILE A 55 7.35 -5.66 -19.01
C ILE A 55 6.54 -4.39 -19.16
N PHE A 56 6.72 -3.68 -20.28
CA PHE A 56 5.96 -2.48 -20.60
C PHE A 56 5.31 -2.60 -21.97
N GLY A 57 4.10 -2.05 -22.10
CA GLY A 57 3.43 -1.95 -23.38
C GLY A 57 2.57 -0.71 -23.48
N PHE A 58 2.77 0.05 -24.56
CA PHE A 58 1.91 1.18 -24.90
C PHE A 58 0.54 0.70 -25.37
N GLY A 59 -0.50 1.39 -24.94
CA GLY A 59 -1.87 1.05 -25.31
C GLY A 59 -2.83 2.22 -25.12
N ILE A 60 -4.10 1.92 -25.17
CA ILE A 60 -5.17 2.84 -24.86
C ILE A 60 -6.05 2.23 -23.78
N LEU A 61 -6.56 3.08 -22.88
CA LEU A 61 -7.44 2.64 -21.80
C LEU A 61 -8.72 2.01 -22.36
N PRO A 62 -8.99 0.72 -22.07
CA PRO A 62 -10.20 0.06 -22.57
C PRO A 62 -11.46 0.59 -21.88
N LYS A 63 -12.61 0.41 -22.54
CA LYS A 63 -13.91 0.82 -21.99
C LYS A 63 -14.29 0.03 -20.72
N SER A 64 -13.88 -1.23 -20.62
CA SER A 64 -14.09 -2.11 -19.46
C SER A 64 -13.53 -1.58 -18.16
N VAL A 65 -12.47 -0.77 -18.23
CA VAL A 65 -11.71 -0.25 -17.06
C VAL A 65 -11.68 1.27 -16.99
N GLU A 66 -12.54 1.98 -17.74
CA GLU A 66 -12.62 3.44 -17.61
C GLU A 66 -12.99 3.87 -16.18
N THR A 67 -12.46 5.01 -15.75
CA THR A 67 -12.75 5.58 -14.44
C THR A 67 -13.61 6.85 -14.58
N LYS A 68 -14.00 7.44 -13.46
CA LYS A 68 -14.67 8.75 -13.49
C LYS A 68 -13.80 9.83 -14.13
N LYS A 69 -12.47 9.75 -13.92
CA LYS A 69 -11.49 10.75 -14.36
C LYS A 69 -10.92 10.43 -15.74
N TYR A 70 -10.64 9.17 -16.05
CA TYR A 70 -9.98 8.75 -17.28
C TYR A 70 -10.91 7.86 -18.11
N LYS A 71 -11.12 8.25 -19.38
CA LYS A 71 -12.07 7.62 -20.29
C LYS A 71 -11.40 6.65 -21.26
N ALA A 72 -12.19 5.76 -21.82
CA ALA A 72 -11.74 4.88 -22.90
C ALA A 72 -11.06 5.69 -24.02
N GLY A 73 -9.97 5.13 -24.55
CA GLY A 73 -9.15 5.81 -25.58
C GLY A 73 -8.04 6.69 -25.02
N THR A 74 -7.97 6.95 -23.71
CA THR A 74 -6.83 7.64 -23.08
C THR A 74 -5.53 6.87 -23.31
N PRO A 75 -4.44 7.48 -23.80
CA PRO A 75 -3.15 6.83 -23.96
C PRO A 75 -2.60 6.34 -22.62
N ILE A 76 -2.10 5.11 -22.59
CA ILE A 76 -1.56 4.47 -21.39
C ILE A 76 -0.29 3.68 -21.67
N ILE A 77 0.43 3.33 -20.59
CA ILE A 77 1.38 2.22 -20.55
C ILE A 77 0.92 1.23 -19.50
N TYR A 78 0.85 -0.05 -19.86
CA TYR A 78 0.83 -1.14 -18.90
C TYR A 78 2.25 -1.44 -18.45
N MET A 79 2.44 -1.64 -17.16
CA MET A 79 3.67 -2.12 -16.57
C MET A 79 3.37 -3.36 -15.72
N VAL A 80 4.06 -4.45 -16.01
CA VAL A 80 3.96 -5.70 -15.25
C VAL A 80 5.34 -6.07 -14.75
N THR A 81 5.45 -6.39 -13.46
CA THR A 81 6.69 -6.86 -12.84
C THR A 81 6.42 -8.19 -12.17
N SER A 82 7.25 -9.18 -12.41
CA SER A 82 7.15 -10.52 -11.82
C SER A 82 8.49 -11.00 -11.30
N ILE A 83 8.46 -11.88 -10.30
CA ILE A 83 9.64 -12.58 -9.77
C ILE A 83 9.61 -14.09 -10.06
N GLY A 84 8.74 -14.52 -10.98
CA GLY A 84 8.56 -15.93 -11.27
C GLY A 84 7.78 -16.69 -10.19
N ASP A 85 7.73 -18.01 -10.31
CA ASP A 85 6.94 -18.87 -9.44
C ASP A 85 7.77 -19.68 -8.42
N GLY A 86 9.09 -19.54 -8.42
CA GLY A 86 9.99 -20.31 -7.59
C GLY A 86 9.67 -20.18 -6.10
N ILE A 87 9.53 -18.96 -5.60
CA ILE A 87 9.22 -18.70 -4.19
C ILE A 87 7.81 -19.20 -3.83
N LYS A 88 6.81 -19.02 -4.72
CA LYS A 88 5.46 -19.56 -4.49
C LYS A 88 5.49 -21.06 -4.27
N LYS A 89 6.27 -21.80 -5.07
CA LYS A 89 6.43 -23.26 -4.91
C LYS A 89 7.05 -23.60 -3.57
N CYS A 90 8.07 -22.86 -3.13
CA CYS A 90 8.72 -23.02 -1.82
C CYS A 90 7.71 -22.79 -0.69
N SER A 91 6.98 -21.67 -0.70
CA SER A 91 5.95 -21.35 0.29
C SER A 91 4.84 -22.42 0.34
N THR A 92 4.31 -22.84 -0.81
CA THR A 92 3.27 -23.87 -0.89
C THR A 92 3.76 -25.19 -0.32
N LYS A 93 4.99 -25.61 -0.62
CA LYS A 93 5.59 -26.84 -0.08
C LYS A 93 5.73 -26.76 1.43
N ALA A 94 6.25 -25.66 1.97
CA ALA A 94 6.40 -25.45 3.41
C ALA A 94 5.05 -25.57 4.15
N PHE A 95 3.99 -24.95 3.64
CA PHE A 95 2.64 -25.06 4.22
C PHE A 95 2.10 -26.51 4.17
N GLN A 96 2.34 -27.24 3.08
CA GLN A 96 1.93 -28.64 2.95
C GLN A 96 2.67 -29.57 3.93
N GLU A 97 3.93 -29.27 4.25
CA GLU A 97 4.76 -29.97 5.21
C GLU A 97 4.46 -29.58 6.67
N GLY A 98 3.60 -28.57 6.88
CA GLY A 98 3.21 -28.06 8.20
C GLY A 98 4.20 -27.04 8.79
N ASP A 99 5.17 -26.59 8.01
CA ASP A 99 6.12 -25.54 8.39
C ASP A 99 5.53 -24.15 8.06
N TYR A 100 4.67 -23.68 8.95
CA TYR A 100 3.96 -22.42 8.75
C TYR A 100 4.89 -21.20 8.83
N VAL A 101 5.93 -21.24 9.67
CA VAL A 101 6.89 -20.14 9.80
C VAL A 101 7.64 -19.95 8.49
N LYS A 102 8.19 -21.03 7.96
CA LYS A 102 8.90 -21.04 6.67
C LYS A 102 7.99 -20.61 5.52
N GLY A 103 6.74 -21.11 5.49
CA GLY A 103 5.75 -20.72 4.48
C GLY A 103 5.45 -19.22 4.47
N MET A 104 5.29 -18.64 5.66
CA MET A 104 5.06 -17.20 5.82
C MET A 104 6.29 -16.37 5.48
N LEU A 105 7.49 -16.84 5.87
CA LEU A 105 8.75 -16.18 5.51
C LEU A 105 8.94 -16.15 4.00
N CYS A 106 8.79 -17.29 3.31
CA CYS A 106 8.88 -17.33 1.85
C CYS A 106 7.95 -16.31 1.20
N ASP A 107 6.69 -16.22 1.67
CA ASP A 107 5.71 -15.28 1.11
C ASP A 107 6.11 -13.82 1.35
N ALA A 108 6.57 -13.48 2.56
CA ALA A 108 7.02 -12.13 2.91
C ALA A 108 8.32 -11.73 2.19
N MET A 109 9.27 -12.65 2.05
CA MET A 109 10.51 -12.44 1.28
C MET A 109 10.22 -12.20 -0.20
N ALA A 110 9.22 -12.90 -0.76
CA ALA A 110 8.79 -12.70 -2.14
C ALA A 110 8.19 -11.31 -2.35
N ASP A 111 7.40 -10.81 -1.41
CA ASP A 111 6.86 -9.45 -1.47
C ASP A 111 7.98 -8.40 -1.44
N ASP A 112 8.94 -8.55 -0.52
CA ASP A 112 10.06 -7.61 -0.42
C ASP A 112 10.93 -7.62 -1.69
N ALA A 113 11.23 -8.81 -2.24
CA ALA A 113 11.94 -8.94 -3.51
C ALA A 113 11.22 -8.22 -4.65
N LEU A 114 9.89 -8.44 -4.80
CA LEU A 114 9.08 -7.82 -5.85
C LEU A 114 9.09 -6.29 -5.73
N PHE A 115 8.84 -5.77 -4.53
CA PHE A 115 8.76 -4.31 -4.32
C PHE A 115 10.12 -3.63 -4.36
N SER A 116 11.22 -4.32 -4.05
CA SER A 116 12.57 -3.76 -4.11
C SER A 116 13.01 -3.35 -5.53
N MET A 117 12.36 -3.88 -6.55
CA MET A 117 12.65 -3.56 -7.96
C MET A 117 11.92 -2.31 -8.46
N GLU A 118 10.97 -1.78 -7.71
CA GLU A 118 10.06 -0.74 -8.19
C GLU A 118 10.80 0.50 -8.70
N ASP A 119 11.77 0.99 -7.96
CA ASP A 119 12.51 2.19 -8.36
C ASP A 119 13.22 2.00 -9.70
N GLN A 120 13.83 0.83 -9.94
CA GLN A 120 14.52 0.53 -11.21
C GLN A 120 13.52 0.46 -12.38
N VAL A 121 12.37 -0.16 -12.15
CA VAL A 121 11.32 -0.29 -13.17
C VAL A 121 10.72 1.07 -13.50
N VAL A 122 10.52 1.94 -12.50
CA VAL A 122 10.01 3.31 -12.67
C VAL A 122 11.03 4.21 -13.38
N GLU A 123 12.34 4.10 -13.07
CA GLU A 123 13.38 4.84 -13.80
C GLU A 123 13.43 4.40 -15.28
N LYS A 124 13.28 3.10 -15.56
CA LYS A 124 13.18 2.63 -16.94
C LYS A 124 11.94 3.15 -17.67
N LEU A 125 10.80 3.20 -16.97
CA LEU A 125 9.58 3.85 -17.50
C LEU A 125 9.85 5.30 -17.89
N LYS A 126 10.62 6.04 -17.07
CA LYS A 126 10.98 7.43 -17.35
C LYS A 126 11.82 7.57 -18.61
N GLU A 127 12.81 6.68 -18.81
CA GLU A 127 13.58 6.63 -20.05
C GLU A 127 12.68 6.36 -21.28
N ILE A 128 11.81 5.34 -21.19
CA ILE A 128 10.84 5.01 -22.25
C ILE A 128 9.92 6.18 -22.55
N CYS A 129 9.39 6.86 -21.54
CA CYS A 129 8.55 8.04 -21.71
C CYS A 129 9.32 9.20 -22.41
N ALA A 130 10.58 9.40 -22.05
CA ALA A 130 11.43 10.43 -22.68
C ALA A 130 11.69 10.11 -24.16
N GLU A 131 11.97 8.87 -24.53
CA GLU A 131 12.12 8.43 -25.92
C GLU A 131 10.87 8.68 -26.77
N HIS A 132 9.69 8.52 -26.16
CA HIS A 132 8.39 8.72 -26.82
C HIS A 132 7.85 10.14 -26.69
N GLN A 133 8.56 11.05 -26.00
CA GLN A 133 8.17 12.43 -25.77
C GLN A 133 6.79 12.55 -25.09
N VAL A 134 6.56 11.73 -24.08
CA VAL A 134 5.35 11.72 -23.24
C VAL A 134 5.71 11.85 -21.77
N GLY A 135 4.78 12.36 -20.98
CA GLY A 135 4.83 12.37 -19.52
C GLY A 135 3.86 11.35 -18.92
N VAL A 136 3.91 11.19 -17.61
CA VAL A 136 3.00 10.33 -16.82
C VAL A 136 2.13 11.22 -15.93
N ALA A 137 0.84 11.31 -16.25
CA ALA A 137 -0.14 12.11 -15.51
C ALA A 137 -0.61 11.43 -14.22
N ALA A 138 -0.67 10.09 -14.22
CA ALA A 138 -1.07 9.31 -13.04
C ALA A 138 -0.64 7.85 -13.15
N ARG A 139 -0.42 7.23 -12.00
CA ARG A 139 -0.33 5.79 -11.77
C ARG A 139 -1.67 5.30 -11.24
N LEU A 140 -2.20 4.23 -11.80
CA LEU A 140 -3.42 3.57 -11.35
C LEU A 140 -3.13 2.13 -10.96
N GLU A 141 -3.65 1.72 -9.81
CA GLU A 141 -3.50 0.38 -9.25
C GLU A 141 -4.85 -0.25 -8.92
N ALA A 142 -5.03 -1.49 -9.34
CA ALA A 142 -6.20 -2.27 -8.95
C ALA A 142 -6.04 -2.80 -7.51
N PRO A 143 -7.13 -2.89 -6.74
CA PRO A 143 -8.51 -2.50 -7.06
C PRO A 143 -8.86 -1.04 -6.71
N HIS A 144 -7.92 -0.23 -6.24
CA HIS A 144 -8.19 1.07 -5.60
C HIS A 144 -8.53 2.18 -6.61
N ASP A 145 -7.71 2.31 -7.65
CA ASP A 145 -7.85 3.40 -8.64
C ASP A 145 -8.59 2.96 -9.88
N ILE A 146 -8.50 1.68 -10.20
CA ILE A 146 -9.04 1.03 -11.39
C ILE A 146 -9.55 -0.37 -11.03
N SER A 147 -10.49 -0.91 -11.81
CA SER A 147 -11.02 -2.24 -11.52
C SER A 147 -9.99 -3.36 -11.77
N MET A 148 -10.18 -4.51 -11.09
CA MET A 148 -9.34 -5.71 -11.28
C MET A 148 -9.30 -6.21 -12.73
N GLU A 149 -10.29 -5.88 -13.54
CA GLU A 149 -10.31 -6.20 -14.97
C GLU A 149 -9.12 -5.60 -15.73
N SER A 150 -8.50 -4.53 -15.21
CA SER A 150 -7.28 -3.95 -15.77
C SER A 150 -6.12 -4.95 -15.85
N GLN A 151 -6.06 -5.91 -14.92
CA GLN A 151 -5.05 -6.98 -14.96
C GLN A 151 -5.29 -7.92 -16.14
N LYS A 152 -6.55 -8.24 -16.45
CA LYS A 152 -6.90 -9.04 -17.62
C LYS A 152 -6.58 -8.29 -18.91
N GLU A 153 -6.92 -7.01 -18.99
CA GLU A 153 -6.61 -6.18 -20.16
C GLU A 153 -5.10 -6.09 -20.40
N ALA A 154 -4.30 -5.92 -19.34
CA ALA A 154 -2.83 -5.95 -19.43
C ALA A 154 -2.33 -7.33 -19.87
N TRP A 155 -2.87 -8.42 -19.31
CA TRP A 155 -2.52 -9.79 -19.63
C TRP A 155 -2.74 -10.12 -21.12
N GLU A 156 -3.89 -9.72 -21.67
CA GLU A 156 -4.21 -9.90 -23.09
C GLU A 156 -3.34 -9.01 -23.97
N HIS A 157 -3.21 -7.71 -23.62
CA HIS A 157 -2.48 -6.74 -24.42
C HIS A 157 -0.98 -7.06 -24.53
N LEU A 158 -0.37 -7.51 -23.43
CA LEU A 158 1.05 -7.84 -23.35
C LEU A 158 1.36 -9.30 -23.74
N GLU A 159 0.35 -10.09 -24.11
CA GLU A 159 0.46 -11.53 -24.42
C GLU A 159 1.21 -12.31 -23.31
N LEU A 160 0.94 -11.99 -22.02
CA LEU A 160 1.75 -12.45 -20.89
C LEU A 160 1.87 -13.98 -20.79
N LYS A 161 0.79 -14.71 -21.10
CA LYS A 161 0.82 -16.19 -21.09
C LYS A 161 1.77 -16.75 -22.14
N LYS A 162 1.70 -16.23 -23.35
CA LYS A 162 2.47 -16.75 -24.49
C LYS A 162 3.95 -16.39 -24.35
N ARG A 163 4.27 -15.19 -23.88
CA ARG A 163 5.63 -14.66 -23.86
C ARG A 163 6.38 -15.00 -22.58
N PHE A 164 5.71 -14.99 -21.44
CA PHE A 164 6.34 -15.09 -20.11
C PHE A 164 5.77 -16.24 -19.26
N GLY A 165 4.80 -16.99 -19.75
CA GLY A 165 4.15 -18.05 -18.98
C GLY A 165 3.27 -17.56 -17.83
N ILE A 166 3.04 -16.24 -17.74
CA ILE A 166 2.19 -15.64 -16.70
C ILE A 166 0.72 -15.84 -17.10
N ASP A 167 0.00 -16.59 -16.31
CA ASP A 167 -1.44 -16.84 -16.50
C ASP A 167 -2.30 -15.91 -15.65
N ILE A 168 -3.61 -15.98 -15.79
CA ILE A 168 -4.56 -15.18 -15.00
C ILE A 168 -5.76 -16.04 -14.58
N SER A 169 -6.20 -15.90 -13.33
CA SER A 169 -7.38 -16.59 -12.78
C SER A 169 -8.68 -15.91 -13.20
N THR A 170 -9.82 -16.58 -12.94
CA THR A 170 -11.16 -16.00 -13.13
C THR A 170 -11.42 -14.78 -12.25
N GLY A 171 -10.68 -14.61 -11.14
CA GLY A 171 -10.72 -13.44 -10.27
C GLY A 171 -9.71 -12.36 -10.65
N TYR A 172 -9.11 -12.46 -11.83
CA TYR A 172 -8.11 -11.53 -12.37
C TYR A 172 -6.80 -11.47 -11.57
N MET A 173 -6.48 -12.50 -10.78
CA MET A 173 -5.19 -12.64 -10.11
C MET A 173 -4.20 -13.34 -11.02
N PHE A 174 -2.98 -12.81 -11.13
CA PHE A 174 -1.90 -13.44 -11.89
C PHE A 174 -1.43 -14.76 -11.28
N ASP A 175 -0.92 -15.61 -12.11
CA ASP A 175 -0.16 -16.81 -11.74
C ASP A 175 1.14 -16.84 -12.58
N PRO A 176 2.32 -16.63 -11.96
CA PRO A 176 2.61 -16.57 -10.51
C PRO A 176 1.97 -15.36 -9.79
N VAL A 177 1.56 -15.61 -8.55
CA VAL A 177 0.87 -14.62 -7.72
C VAL A 177 1.73 -13.41 -7.35
N LYS A 178 3.06 -13.58 -7.32
CA LYS A 178 4.02 -12.49 -7.09
C LYS A 178 4.33 -11.76 -8.40
N THR A 179 3.26 -11.23 -8.98
CA THR A 179 3.24 -10.42 -10.20
C THR A 179 2.39 -9.20 -9.93
N SER A 180 2.94 -8.02 -10.14
CA SER A 180 2.25 -6.73 -9.99
C SER A 180 1.92 -6.14 -11.36
N CYS A 181 0.85 -5.34 -11.42
CA CYS A 181 0.46 -4.63 -12.62
C CYS A 181 0.02 -3.21 -12.29
N GLN A 182 0.58 -2.25 -12.99
CA GLN A 182 0.23 -0.83 -12.92
C GLN A 182 -0.20 -0.33 -14.30
N VAL A 183 -1.09 0.66 -14.31
CA VAL A 183 -1.53 1.37 -15.51
C VAL A 183 -1.12 2.83 -15.38
N PHE A 184 -0.28 3.31 -16.29
CA PHE A 184 0.16 4.70 -16.30
C PHE A 184 -0.61 5.48 -17.34
N ILE A 185 -1.25 6.55 -16.91
CA ILE A 185 -1.94 7.50 -17.79
C ILE A 185 -0.91 8.45 -18.39
N LEU A 186 -0.84 8.50 -19.71
CA LEU A 186 0.10 9.34 -20.42
C LEU A 186 -0.44 10.76 -20.64
N THR A 187 0.47 11.71 -20.82
CA THR A 187 0.19 13.11 -21.15
C THR A 187 1.23 13.64 -22.14
N GLU A 188 0.84 14.65 -22.93
CA GLU A 188 1.76 15.38 -23.79
C GLU A 188 2.72 16.30 -23.00
N ASP A 189 2.39 16.61 -21.74
CA ASP A 189 3.28 17.35 -20.85
C ASP A 189 4.42 16.47 -20.36
N THR A 190 5.56 16.54 -21.02
CA THR A 190 6.78 15.77 -20.72
C THR A 190 7.43 16.14 -19.39
N SER A 191 7.04 17.27 -18.77
CA SER A 191 7.55 17.68 -17.46
C SER A 191 6.83 16.98 -16.31
N THR A 192 5.67 16.39 -16.58
CA THR A 192 4.85 15.66 -15.58
C THR A 192 5.27 14.19 -15.51
N PHE A 193 5.68 13.72 -14.32
CA PHE A 193 6.03 12.31 -14.10
C PHE A 193 5.54 11.82 -12.74
N ASN A 194 4.27 11.37 -12.67
CA ASN A 194 3.58 10.87 -11.48
C ASN A 194 3.53 9.33 -11.49
N ALA A 195 4.69 8.68 -11.56
CA ALA A 195 4.81 7.22 -11.68
C ALA A 195 5.09 6.52 -10.35
N HIS A 196 5.65 7.22 -9.34
CA HIS A 196 5.95 6.62 -8.05
C HIS A 196 4.70 6.38 -7.21
N HIS A 197 4.71 5.29 -6.45
CA HIS A 197 3.69 5.03 -5.45
C HIS A 197 3.79 6.03 -4.29
N ASP A 198 2.71 6.71 -3.98
CA ASP A 198 2.67 7.65 -2.86
C ASP A 198 1.88 7.06 -1.68
N CYS A 199 2.60 6.47 -0.72
CA CYS A 199 2.01 5.91 0.49
C CYS A 199 1.15 6.91 1.28
N ARG A 200 1.41 8.23 1.15
CA ARG A 200 0.64 9.27 1.83
C ARG A 200 -0.79 9.34 1.31
N LYS A 201 -0.98 9.12 0.01
CA LYS A 201 -2.28 9.17 -0.68
C LYS A 201 -2.91 7.80 -0.89
N CYS A 202 -2.20 6.72 -0.52
CA CYS A 202 -2.69 5.36 -0.69
C CYS A 202 -3.84 5.06 0.30
N PRO A 203 -5.01 4.62 -0.19
CA PRO A 203 -6.14 4.30 0.68
C PRO A 203 -5.94 3.02 1.50
N ASN A 204 -4.96 2.18 1.16
CA ASN A 204 -4.62 1.00 1.95
C ASN A 204 -3.82 1.38 3.20
N VAL A 205 -4.50 1.91 4.19
CA VAL A 205 -3.88 2.33 5.47
C VAL A 205 -3.32 1.18 6.30
N ASN A 206 -3.76 -0.06 6.04
CA ASN A 206 -3.29 -1.26 6.72
C ASN A 206 -2.16 -1.98 5.95
N CYS A 207 -1.57 -1.32 4.95
CA CYS A 207 -0.45 -1.90 4.20
C CYS A 207 0.76 -2.08 5.12
N LYS A 208 1.26 -3.30 5.21
CA LYS A 208 2.44 -3.64 6.03
C LYS A 208 3.73 -3.02 5.48
N LEU A 209 3.75 -2.72 4.18
CA LEU A 209 4.85 -2.06 3.49
C LEU A 209 4.71 -0.54 3.45
N ARG A 210 3.70 0.02 4.14
CA ARG A 210 3.48 1.47 4.19
C ARG A 210 4.73 2.17 4.71
N ASN A 211 5.29 3.06 3.92
CA ASN A 211 6.48 3.83 4.24
C ASN A 211 6.12 5.32 4.31
N ILE A 212 5.74 5.75 5.51
CA ILE A 212 5.49 7.15 5.86
C ILE A 212 6.40 7.48 7.04
N PRO A 213 7.13 8.60 7.02
CA PRO A 213 7.94 9.01 8.16
C PRO A 213 7.07 9.32 9.39
N ASP A 214 7.67 9.20 10.55
CA ASP A 214 7.04 9.66 11.79
C ASP A 214 6.74 11.15 11.70
N THR A 215 5.56 11.56 12.18
CA THR A 215 5.01 12.89 11.94
C THR A 215 4.60 13.54 13.25
N GLU A 216 4.93 14.81 13.45
CA GLU A 216 4.48 15.60 14.60
C GLU A 216 3.03 16.04 14.42
N VAL A 217 2.22 15.86 15.48
CA VAL A 217 0.84 16.30 15.54
C VAL A 217 0.63 17.17 16.76
N ILE A 218 0.15 18.39 16.54
CA ILE A 218 -0.22 19.33 17.61
C ILE A 218 -1.66 19.04 18.04
N VAL A 219 -1.82 18.64 19.30
CA VAL A 219 -3.11 18.27 19.90
C VAL A 219 -3.61 19.37 20.82
N HIS A 220 -4.74 19.97 20.48
CA HIS A 220 -5.46 20.91 21.35
C HIS A 220 -6.55 20.15 22.12
N LYS A 221 -6.49 20.20 23.46
CA LYS A 221 -7.48 19.64 24.39
C LYS A 221 -7.89 20.70 25.39
N GLY A 222 -9.03 21.33 25.19
CA GLY A 222 -9.42 22.51 25.99
C GLY A 222 -8.40 23.63 25.86
N ASN A 223 -7.75 24.00 26.99
CA ASN A 223 -6.68 25.00 27.02
C ASN A 223 -5.27 24.39 26.92
N GLU A 224 -5.16 23.07 26.89
CA GLU A 224 -3.88 22.38 26.81
C GLU A 224 -3.50 22.18 25.35
N VAL A 225 -2.23 22.42 25.01
CA VAL A 225 -1.64 22.17 23.71
C VAL A 225 -0.40 21.32 23.90
N LYS A 226 -0.35 20.17 23.24
CA LYS A 226 0.79 19.24 23.31
C LYS A 226 1.13 18.75 21.91
N THR A 227 2.41 18.71 21.57
CA THR A 227 2.90 18.01 20.38
C THR A 227 3.17 16.55 20.70
N ILE A 228 2.65 15.65 19.87
CA ILE A 228 2.90 14.21 19.94
C ILE A 228 3.54 13.73 18.66
N LEU A 229 4.38 12.68 18.74
CA LEU A 229 4.95 12.01 17.58
C LEU A 229 4.04 10.82 17.21
N VAL A 230 3.53 10.80 15.98
CA VAL A 230 2.74 9.70 15.42
C VAL A 230 3.63 8.90 14.48
N LYS A 231 3.75 7.60 14.72
CA LYS A 231 4.55 6.72 13.86
C LYS A 231 3.85 6.56 12.51
N GLY A 232 4.62 6.48 11.42
CA GLY A 232 4.06 6.36 10.06
C GLY A 232 3.20 5.12 9.82
N THR A 233 3.23 4.14 10.74
CA THR A 233 2.45 2.90 10.69
C THR A 233 1.29 2.85 11.66
N GLU A 234 1.13 3.84 12.56
CA GLU A 234 0.05 3.86 13.54
C GLU A 234 -1.05 4.85 13.15
N SER A 235 -2.28 4.58 13.58
CA SER A 235 -3.37 5.55 13.47
C SER A 235 -3.20 6.67 14.51
N LEU A 236 -3.78 7.83 14.22
CA LEU A 236 -3.83 8.91 15.19
C LEU A 236 -4.56 8.49 16.49
N LEU A 237 -5.55 7.58 16.41
CA LEU A 237 -6.19 7.00 17.59
C LEU A 237 -5.19 6.28 18.47
N ASP A 238 -4.35 5.41 17.89
CA ASP A 238 -3.39 4.61 18.65
C ASP A 238 -2.33 5.52 19.28
N ALA A 239 -1.85 6.52 18.55
CA ALA A 239 -0.94 7.53 19.08
C ALA A 239 -1.55 8.33 20.26
N LEU A 240 -2.80 8.77 20.12
CA LEU A 240 -3.50 9.48 21.21
C LEU A 240 -3.64 8.61 22.46
N ILE A 241 -4.00 7.32 22.30
CA ILE A 241 -4.10 6.36 23.41
C ILE A 241 -2.72 6.14 24.05
N ARG A 242 -1.67 5.96 23.27
CA ARG A 242 -0.29 5.81 23.75
C ARG A 242 0.18 7.03 24.55
N GLU A 243 -0.24 8.22 24.16
CA GLU A 243 0.04 9.47 24.84
C GLU A 243 -0.93 9.80 26.01
N ASN A 244 -1.71 8.80 26.46
CA ASN A 244 -2.66 8.88 27.55
C ASN A 244 -3.85 9.83 27.33
N TYR A 245 -4.25 10.07 26.08
CA TYR A 245 -5.52 10.70 25.79
C TYR A 245 -6.64 9.66 25.87
N TYR A 246 -7.70 9.98 26.60
CA TYR A 246 -8.89 9.14 26.62
C TYR A 246 -9.71 9.38 25.34
N VAL A 247 -9.72 8.42 24.43
CA VAL A 247 -10.49 8.46 23.19
C VAL A 247 -11.50 7.32 23.18
N SER A 248 -12.79 7.63 23.11
CA SER A 248 -13.82 6.61 22.99
C SER A 248 -13.74 5.92 21.63
N ALA A 249 -13.43 4.62 21.63
CA ALA A 249 -13.30 3.82 20.41
C ALA A 249 -13.92 2.43 20.55
N VAL A 250 -15.21 2.38 20.91
CA VAL A 250 -15.95 1.14 21.24
C VAL A 250 -15.96 0.09 20.12
N CYS A 251 -15.68 0.46 18.88
CA CYS A 251 -15.55 -0.47 17.76
C CYS A 251 -14.12 -1.02 17.57
N GLY A 252 -13.19 -0.69 18.46
CA GLY A 252 -11.79 -1.11 18.35
C GLY A 252 -11.09 -0.57 17.08
N GLY A 253 -11.29 0.71 16.76
CA GLY A 253 -10.62 1.35 15.60
C GLY A 253 -11.21 1.00 14.22
N LYS A 254 -12.35 0.31 14.15
CA LYS A 254 -12.92 -0.17 12.87
C LYS A 254 -13.69 0.89 12.08
N GLY A 255 -13.68 2.17 12.48
CA GLY A 255 -14.35 3.26 11.77
C GLY A 255 -15.87 3.26 11.81
N ARG A 256 -16.53 2.40 12.63
CA ARG A 256 -17.98 2.17 12.56
C ARG A 256 -18.80 2.91 13.60
N CYS A 257 -18.23 3.22 14.77
CA CYS A 257 -19.00 3.76 15.89
C CYS A 257 -19.11 5.28 15.91
N GLY A 258 -18.29 5.98 15.16
CA GLY A 258 -18.28 7.44 15.10
C GLY A 258 -17.85 8.14 16.41
N LYS A 259 -17.20 7.44 17.35
CA LYS A 259 -16.90 7.98 18.69
C LYS A 259 -15.50 8.63 18.80
N CYS A 260 -14.54 8.19 18.00
CA CYS A 260 -13.17 8.69 17.99
C CYS A 260 -13.02 9.98 17.13
N ARG A 261 -13.91 10.94 17.36
CA ARG A 261 -14.00 12.19 16.58
C ARG A 261 -12.86 13.13 16.94
N ILE A 262 -12.22 13.68 15.94
CA ILE A 262 -11.29 14.80 16.05
C ILE A 262 -11.61 15.83 14.97
N ARG A 263 -11.15 17.05 15.16
CA ARG A 263 -11.25 18.10 14.14
C ARG A 263 -9.86 18.52 13.72
N VAL A 264 -9.55 18.40 12.44
CA VAL A 264 -8.31 18.92 11.84
C VAL A 264 -8.44 20.43 11.73
N LEU A 265 -7.48 21.15 12.33
CA LEU A 265 -7.39 22.61 12.33
C LEU A 265 -6.44 23.10 11.23
N SER A 266 -5.34 22.34 11.02
CA SER A 266 -4.34 22.63 9.98
C SER A 266 -3.71 21.32 9.50
N GLY A 267 -3.21 21.31 8.26
CA GLY A 267 -2.66 20.15 7.56
C GLY A 267 -3.70 19.37 6.76
N GLU A 268 -3.25 18.39 5.99
CA GLU A 268 -4.09 17.58 5.11
C GLU A 268 -4.30 16.15 5.65
N THR A 269 -5.48 15.62 5.44
CA THR A 269 -5.83 14.23 5.74
C THR A 269 -6.72 13.65 4.65
N LEU A 270 -6.57 12.35 4.39
CA LEU A 270 -7.50 11.65 3.51
C LEU A 270 -8.90 11.58 4.16
N ILE A 271 -9.93 11.80 3.36
CA ILE A 271 -11.32 11.56 3.74
C ILE A 271 -11.68 10.13 3.34
N THR A 272 -11.85 9.26 4.32
CA THR A 272 -12.16 7.84 4.08
C THR A 272 -13.65 7.62 3.82
N ASP A 273 -14.03 6.43 3.37
CA ASP A 273 -15.44 6.08 3.21
C ASP A 273 -16.15 5.91 4.55
N GLU A 274 -15.41 5.51 5.60
CA GLU A 274 -15.91 5.49 6.98
C GLU A 274 -16.20 6.91 7.50
N ASP A 275 -15.35 7.90 7.18
CA ASP A 275 -15.64 9.30 7.50
C ASP A 275 -16.92 9.76 6.81
N LYS A 276 -17.10 9.47 5.52
CA LYS A 276 -18.30 9.81 4.75
C LYS A 276 -19.58 9.13 5.28
N ALA A 277 -19.43 7.94 5.89
CA ALA A 277 -20.54 7.20 6.48
C ALA A 277 -20.97 7.78 7.84
N VAL A 278 -20.09 8.49 8.53
CA VAL A 278 -20.32 9.02 9.90
C VAL A 278 -20.62 10.51 9.91
N PHE A 279 -19.94 11.29 9.05
CA PHE A 279 -20.01 12.74 9.06
C PHE A 279 -20.82 13.28 7.88
N THR A 280 -21.50 14.41 8.09
CA THR A 280 -22.12 15.18 7.00
C THR A 280 -21.06 15.84 6.13
N LYS A 281 -21.46 16.32 4.96
CA LYS A 281 -20.55 17.06 4.06
C LYS A 281 -20.00 18.33 4.71
N GLU A 282 -20.83 18.99 5.50
CA GLU A 282 -20.50 20.22 6.23
C GLU A 282 -19.49 19.93 7.35
N GLU A 283 -19.66 18.84 8.09
CA GLU A 283 -18.71 18.39 9.12
C GLU A 283 -17.35 18.01 8.48
N LEU A 284 -17.36 17.26 7.38
CA LEU A 284 -16.14 16.92 6.65
C LEU A 284 -15.40 18.17 6.15
N ALA A 285 -16.13 19.15 5.64
CA ALA A 285 -15.58 20.43 5.21
C ALA A 285 -15.04 21.27 6.37
N ALA A 286 -15.63 21.13 7.57
CA ALA A 286 -15.17 21.76 8.80
C ALA A 286 -13.99 21.03 9.46
N GLY A 287 -13.45 19.96 8.85
CA GLY A 287 -12.28 19.23 9.30
C GLY A 287 -12.55 18.03 10.20
N TRP A 288 -13.83 17.62 10.41
CA TRP A 288 -14.13 16.45 11.24
C TRP A 288 -13.66 15.15 10.60
N ARG A 289 -13.00 14.30 11.39
CA ARG A 289 -12.45 12.99 11.01
C ARG A 289 -12.60 11.98 12.15
N LEU A 290 -12.52 10.70 11.80
CA LEU A 290 -12.34 9.62 12.75
C LEU A 290 -10.84 9.40 13.00
N SER A 291 -10.34 9.63 14.21
CA SER A 291 -8.90 9.49 14.52
C SER A 291 -8.36 8.10 14.19
N CYS A 292 -9.19 7.05 14.26
CA CYS A 292 -8.81 5.70 13.87
C CYS A 292 -8.66 5.49 12.35
N ARG A 293 -9.00 6.50 11.54
CA ARG A 293 -8.83 6.51 10.08
C ARG A 293 -7.87 7.58 9.60
N VAL A 294 -7.33 8.38 10.51
CA VAL A 294 -6.27 9.36 10.22
C VAL A 294 -4.91 8.71 10.42
N TYR A 295 -4.12 8.68 9.36
CA TYR A 295 -2.71 8.29 9.35
C TYR A 295 -1.92 9.50 8.87
N PRO A 296 -1.38 10.32 9.79
CA PRO A 296 -0.66 11.54 9.45
C PRO A 296 0.52 11.25 8.54
N TYR A 297 0.74 12.12 7.55
CA TYR A 297 1.87 12.04 6.62
C TYR A 297 2.59 13.39 6.46
N GLU A 298 2.08 14.41 7.12
CA GLU A 298 2.64 15.74 7.30
C GLU A 298 2.17 16.31 8.62
N GLU A 299 2.78 17.42 9.08
CA GLU A 299 2.38 18.07 10.31
C GLU A 299 0.88 18.37 10.33
N LEU A 300 0.23 17.94 11.39
CA LEU A 300 -1.20 18.20 11.63
C LEU A 300 -1.38 18.98 12.91
N GLU A 301 -2.40 19.85 12.91
CA GLU A 301 -2.94 20.46 14.11
C GLU A 301 -4.39 20.00 14.25
N ILE A 302 -4.70 19.41 15.40
CA ILE A 302 -6.02 18.85 15.67
C ILE A 302 -6.61 19.40 16.97
N PHE A 303 -7.93 19.48 16.99
CA PHE A 303 -8.70 19.68 18.20
C PHE A 303 -9.38 18.37 18.60
N PHE A 304 -9.24 18.03 19.87
CA PHE A 304 -9.81 16.85 20.49
C PHE A 304 -10.83 17.26 21.55
N GLU A 305 -12.11 16.94 21.33
CA GLU A 305 -13.15 17.11 22.33
C GLU A 305 -13.05 15.99 23.37
N GLN A 306 -12.83 16.37 24.63
CA GLN A 306 -12.95 15.43 25.73
C GLN A 306 -14.44 15.07 25.90
N ASN A 307 -14.80 13.82 25.62
CA ASN A 307 -16.07 13.33 26.13
C ASN A 307 -15.98 13.30 27.65
N ASP A 308 -16.86 14.03 28.31
CA ASP A 308 -16.90 14.17 29.75
C ASP A 308 -16.75 12.81 30.46
N GLU A 309 -15.75 12.68 31.31
CA GLU A 309 -15.55 11.54 32.21
C GLU A 309 -16.74 11.35 33.20
N SER A 310 -17.64 12.31 33.25
CA SER A 310 -18.77 12.35 34.19
C SER A 310 -19.89 11.31 33.98
N GLN A 311 -19.75 10.42 32.98
CA GLN A 311 -20.78 9.38 32.73
C GLN A 311 -20.41 7.97 33.22
N PHE A 312 -19.28 7.78 33.88
CA PHE A 312 -18.96 6.51 34.55
C PHE A 312 -18.93 6.68 36.06
N GLU A 313 -20.06 7.02 36.66
CA GLU A 313 -20.29 6.62 38.05
C GLU A 313 -20.40 5.09 38.07
N ILE A 314 -19.36 4.45 38.58
CA ILE A 314 -19.42 3.04 38.97
C ILE A 314 -20.45 2.97 40.09
N LEU A 315 -21.60 2.44 39.77
CA LEU A 315 -22.56 1.99 40.80
C LEU A 315 -21.93 0.83 41.53
N SER A 316 -21.08 1.12 42.51
CA SER A 316 -20.68 0.20 43.55
C SER A 316 -21.79 0.13 44.57
N SER A 317 -22.61 -0.87 44.48
CA SER A 317 -23.48 -1.34 45.56
C SER A 317 -23.14 -2.76 45.92
#